data_30321922fa4cd9ffb35b265456fc922d
#
_entry.id   30321922fa4cd9ffb35b265456fc922d
#
_cell.length_a   1.000
_cell.length_b   1.000
_cell.length_c   1.000
_cell.angle_alpha   90.00
_cell.angle_beta   90.00
_cell.angle_gamma   90.00
#
_symmetry.space_group_name_H-M   'P 1'
#
loop_
_entity.id
_entity.type
_entity.pdbx_description
1 polymer ?
#
loop_
_entity_poly.entity_id
_entity_poly.type
_entity_poly.pdbx_seq_one_letter_code
_entity_poly.pdbx_strand_id
1 'polypeptide(L)'
;MSNTIKIIYNYSKLIFNLGYINLFKIDIKNDEYSLNKLKSNIDNCGFMMIKCIQWLLPSYNLIYPGTKLYDIFNTYYEECNVHDIKYTEKIYYDEFNKYIYEDYDIIKILGSGSIGQVYLVQNIHTNKKYAFKILHPNVNTEFKVFDIFVNILLVFINYKKYIPINDFSNFIKSIRDQIDLNIESNNCKNIYELYKDTNISIPKVYYNCNHFIIMEYLEGINFDPKVLGDYDSYKYLMFLIIFTNNSCLHNNCHGDLHNGNWKVNLKDKKLIVYDFGYVFKMDYIEYDIINTLISQDDKRDINTKFFKYYLDKPYNSSLDKEIIMSKIHHVLDEYINVEPPKLYRYIQILMNFCLENNIMISTTCLNGMLLFLQLVETFNRVKILETQASFESYITDILNNCKSNNNMCPKLIEYCEMKLEENDNRGIMAEDFTRFNGLKKFM
;
A
#
# COMPACT_ATOMS: atom_id res chain seq x y z
N MET A 1 30.58 9.76 -19.51
CA MET A 1 30.32 8.47 -18.83
C MET A 1 28.93 8.04 -19.23
N SER A 2 28.70 6.82 -19.71
CA SER A 2 27.32 6.40 -20.01
C SER A 2 26.50 6.37 -18.72
N ASN A 3 25.18 6.61 -18.80
CA ASN A 3 24.29 6.59 -17.61
C ASN A 3 24.45 5.28 -16.83
N THR A 4 24.57 4.15 -17.51
CA THR A 4 24.77 2.84 -16.90
C THR A 4 26.04 2.77 -16.03
N ILE A 5 27.16 3.29 -16.49
CA ILE A 5 28.42 3.30 -15.73
C ILE A 5 28.28 4.16 -14.47
N LYS A 6 27.57 5.29 -14.57
CA LYS A 6 27.30 6.16 -13.40
C LYS A 6 26.44 5.43 -12.36
N ILE A 7 25.40 4.72 -12.80
CA ILE A 7 24.53 3.93 -11.93
C ILE A 7 25.36 2.84 -11.22
N ILE A 8 26.12 2.03 -11.95
CA ILE A 8 26.98 0.96 -11.38
C ILE A 8 27.96 1.54 -10.34
N TYR A 9 28.59 2.67 -10.64
CA TYR A 9 29.50 3.34 -9.70
C TYR A 9 28.78 3.73 -8.41
N ASN A 10 27.57 4.29 -8.49
CA ASN A 10 26.80 4.70 -7.32
C ASN A 10 26.40 3.49 -6.45
N TYR A 11 25.96 2.38 -7.07
CA TYR A 11 25.67 1.14 -6.33
C TYR A 11 26.94 0.54 -5.69
N SER A 12 28.08 0.59 -6.36
CA SER A 12 29.36 0.15 -5.77
C SER A 12 29.73 0.97 -4.54
N LYS A 13 29.51 2.29 -4.61
CA LYS A 13 29.70 3.20 -3.47
C LYS A 13 28.76 2.90 -2.32
N LEU A 14 27.50 2.54 -2.62
CA LEU A 14 26.53 2.12 -1.60
C LEU A 14 26.96 0.83 -0.91
N ILE A 15 27.42 -0.20 -1.66
CA ILE A 15 27.97 -1.44 -1.08
C ILE A 15 29.13 -1.13 -0.13
N PHE A 16 30.05 -0.28 -0.56
CA PHE A 16 31.20 0.09 0.27
C PHE A 16 30.77 0.75 1.59
N ASN A 17 29.79 1.67 1.55
CA ASN A 17 29.28 2.32 2.75
C ASN A 17 28.52 1.35 3.68
N LEU A 18 27.71 0.44 3.14
CA LEU A 18 27.04 -0.59 3.93
C LEU A 18 28.07 -1.54 4.56
N GLY A 19 29.12 -1.92 3.81
CA GLY A 19 30.23 -2.69 4.33
C GLY A 19 30.97 -1.97 5.47
N TYR A 20 31.22 -0.67 5.33
CA TYR A 20 31.83 0.16 6.37
C TYR A 20 30.95 0.20 7.63
N ILE A 21 29.66 0.48 7.51
CA ILE A 21 28.70 0.50 8.62
C ILE A 21 28.72 -0.84 9.37
N ASN A 22 28.68 -1.95 8.64
CA ASN A 22 28.69 -3.30 9.22
C ASN A 22 30.05 -3.61 9.91
N LEU A 23 31.16 -3.29 9.27
CA LEU A 23 32.51 -3.55 9.80
C LEU A 23 32.78 -2.80 11.12
N PHE A 24 32.38 -1.55 11.20
CA PHE A 24 32.53 -0.72 12.39
C PHE A 24 31.37 -0.81 13.37
N LYS A 25 30.38 -1.70 13.14
CA LYS A 25 29.21 -1.92 13.99
C LYS A 25 28.47 -0.63 14.35
N ILE A 26 28.37 0.29 13.38
CA ILE A 26 27.68 1.56 13.57
C ILE A 26 26.20 1.29 13.80
N ASP A 27 25.63 1.94 14.82
CA ASP A 27 24.18 1.87 15.06
C ASP A 27 23.40 2.65 14.00
N ILE A 28 23.12 1.98 12.88
CA ILE A 28 22.39 2.57 11.76
C ILE A 28 20.97 3.02 12.13
N LYS A 29 20.45 2.63 13.27
CA LYS A 29 19.09 3.03 13.68
C LYS A 29 19.04 4.50 14.07
N ASN A 30 20.14 5.02 14.66
CA ASN A 30 20.14 6.33 15.31
C ASN A 30 21.35 7.20 14.98
N ASP A 31 22.39 6.71 14.27
CA ASP A 31 23.54 7.52 13.89
C ASP A 31 23.22 8.41 12.68
N GLU A 32 22.82 9.64 12.98
CA GLU A 32 22.33 10.62 12.01
C GLU A 32 23.37 10.95 10.91
N TYR A 33 24.66 10.99 11.24
CA TYR A 33 25.70 11.25 10.24
C TYR A 33 25.79 10.14 9.21
N SER A 34 25.86 8.89 9.65
CA SER A 34 25.90 7.73 8.75
C SER A 34 24.61 7.56 7.97
N LEU A 35 23.46 7.86 8.58
CA LEU A 35 22.15 7.82 7.90
C LEU A 35 22.03 8.86 6.80
N ASN A 36 22.45 10.12 7.02
CA ASN A 36 22.44 11.17 6.00
C ASN A 36 23.41 10.84 4.85
N LYS A 37 24.58 10.27 5.17
CA LYS A 37 25.53 9.79 4.16
C LYS A 37 24.95 8.64 3.35
N LEU A 38 24.25 7.70 4.01
CA LEU A 38 23.57 6.58 3.36
C LEU A 38 22.46 7.10 2.45
N LYS A 39 21.62 8.03 2.93
CA LYS A 39 20.57 8.68 2.15
C LYS A 39 21.12 9.32 0.88
N SER A 40 22.17 10.13 1.00
CA SER A 40 22.85 10.74 -0.16
C SER A 40 23.36 9.72 -1.18
N ASN A 41 23.82 8.55 -0.74
CA ASN A 41 24.25 7.50 -1.66
C ASN A 41 23.05 6.83 -2.35
N ILE A 42 21.95 6.62 -1.63
CA ILE A 42 20.70 6.06 -2.15
C ILE A 42 20.08 7.00 -3.19
N ASP A 43 20.05 8.31 -2.91
CA ASP A 43 19.56 9.34 -3.85
C ASP A 43 20.33 9.27 -5.20
N ASN A 44 21.62 8.99 -5.15
CA ASN A 44 22.45 8.85 -6.34
C ASN A 44 22.29 7.50 -7.07
N CYS A 45 21.71 6.48 -6.44
CA CYS A 45 21.45 5.18 -7.07
C CYS A 45 20.26 5.20 -8.04
N GLY A 46 19.36 6.20 -7.93
CA GLY A 46 18.21 6.37 -8.79
C GLY A 46 16.90 5.89 -8.18
N PHE A 47 15.84 5.96 -9.00
CA PHE A 47 14.45 5.77 -8.56
C PHE A 47 14.15 4.37 -8.01
N MET A 48 14.82 3.32 -8.54
CA MET A 48 14.59 1.96 -8.09
C MET A 48 15.00 1.75 -6.64
N MET A 49 16.11 2.35 -6.23
CA MET A 49 16.56 2.26 -4.83
C MET A 49 15.64 3.03 -3.89
N ILE A 50 15.15 4.19 -4.32
CA ILE A 50 14.15 4.96 -3.57
C ILE A 50 12.87 4.13 -3.38
N LYS A 51 12.37 3.50 -4.45
CA LYS A 51 11.18 2.63 -4.38
C LYS A 51 11.37 1.43 -3.44
N CYS A 52 12.57 0.84 -3.46
CA CYS A 52 12.92 -0.23 -2.52
C CYS A 52 12.81 0.25 -1.06
N ILE A 53 13.35 1.43 -0.75
CA ILE A 53 13.26 2.01 0.59
C ILE A 53 11.82 2.34 0.96
N GLN A 54 11.04 2.95 0.06
CA GLN A 54 9.62 3.24 0.29
C GLN A 54 8.84 1.99 0.71
N TRP A 55 9.14 0.84 0.13
CA TRP A 55 8.49 -0.42 0.49
C TRP A 55 9.00 -1.00 1.82
N LEU A 56 10.32 -0.98 2.04
CA LEU A 56 10.93 -1.54 3.25
C LEU A 56 10.62 -0.72 4.50
N LEU A 57 10.49 0.59 4.36
CA LEU A 57 10.41 1.52 5.48
C LEU A 57 9.17 1.32 6.38
N PRO A 58 7.95 1.08 5.87
CA PRO A 58 6.79 0.78 6.71
C PRO A 58 6.98 -0.51 7.50
N SER A 59 7.50 -1.55 6.86
CA SER A 59 7.81 -2.84 7.52
C SER A 59 8.87 -2.67 8.60
N TYR A 60 9.90 -1.87 8.33
CA TYR A 60 10.94 -1.57 9.29
C TYR A 60 10.39 -0.76 10.48
N ASN A 61 9.58 0.26 10.23
CA ASN A 61 8.98 1.08 11.29
C ASN A 61 7.99 0.28 12.17
N LEU A 62 7.31 -0.70 11.57
CA LEU A 62 6.44 -1.60 12.32
C LEU A 62 7.22 -2.40 13.39
N ILE A 63 8.45 -2.81 13.07
CA ILE A 63 9.30 -3.61 13.95
C ILE A 63 10.12 -2.71 14.89
N TYR A 64 10.65 -1.61 14.38
CA TYR A 64 11.54 -0.67 15.06
C TYR A 64 11.01 0.77 15.02
N PRO A 65 9.95 1.09 15.76
CA PRO A 65 9.35 2.43 15.73
C PRO A 65 10.24 3.49 16.37
N GLY A 66 10.07 4.75 15.94
CA GLY A 66 10.71 5.91 16.56
C GLY A 66 12.23 5.98 16.35
N THR A 67 12.75 5.39 15.28
CA THR A 67 14.17 5.47 14.93
C THR A 67 14.44 6.66 14.01
N LYS A 68 15.62 7.29 14.15
CA LYS A 68 16.08 8.34 13.22
C LYS A 68 16.16 7.85 11.77
N LEU A 69 16.38 6.55 11.55
CA LEU A 69 16.33 5.96 10.23
C LEU A 69 14.97 6.20 9.57
N TYR A 70 13.88 5.92 10.29
CA TYR A 70 12.53 6.15 9.76
C TYR A 70 12.31 7.63 9.43
N ASP A 71 12.64 8.53 10.35
CA ASP A 71 12.43 9.97 10.17
C ASP A 71 13.17 10.52 8.93
N ILE A 72 14.43 10.11 8.74
CA ILE A 72 15.27 10.56 7.62
C ILE A 72 14.76 10.02 6.28
N PHE A 73 14.37 8.74 6.22
CA PHE A 73 13.96 8.10 4.96
C PHE A 73 12.48 8.28 4.62
N ASN A 74 11.64 8.67 5.58
CA ASN A 74 10.21 8.95 5.34
C ASN A 74 10.00 10.10 4.34
N THR A 75 10.98 10.99 4.20
CA THR A 75 10.96 12.08 3.20
C THR A 75 10.86 11.59 1.75
N TYR A 76 11.17 10.31 1.47
CA TYR A 76 11.03 9.73 0.13
C TYR A 76 9.57 9.59 -0.36
N TYR A 77 8.58 9.72 0.53
CA TYR A 77 7.17 9.70 0.14
C TYR A 77 6.66 11.05 -0.38
N GLU A 78 7.39 12.14 -0.16
CA GLU A 78 6.88 13.50 -0.38
C GLU A 78 7.38 14.13 -1.68
N GLU A 79 8.62 13.85 -2.11
CA GLU A 79 9.23 14.53 -3.24
C GLU A 79 10.06 13.60 -4.13
N CYS A 80 9.60 13.41 -5.37
CA CYS A 80 10.40 12.80 -6.43
C CYS A 80 10.71 13.82 -7.51
N ASN A 81 11.91 13.73 -8.09
CA ASN A 81 12.35 14.61 -9.16
C ASN A 81 11.47 14.47 -10.40
N VAL A 82 11.19 15.59 -11.05
CA VAL A 82 10.50 15.63 -12.35
C VAL A 82 11.52 15.48 -13.48
N HIS A 83 11.14 14.79 -14.57
CA HIS A 83 11.96 14.75 -15.78
C HIS A 83 11.55 15.86 -16.77
N ASP A 84 12.46 16.21 -17.67
CA ASP A 84 12.23 17.24 -18.70
C ASP A 84 11.10 16.79 -19.65
N ILE A 85 10.22 17.72 -20.01
CA ILE A 85 9.11 17.50 -20.93
C ILE A 85 9.57 16.97 -22.30
N LYS A 86 10.76 17.36 -22.74
CA LYS A 86 11.36 16.87 -24.01
C LYS A 86 11.49 15.35 -24.07
N TYR A 87 11.67 14.69 -22.92
CA TYR A 87 11.65 13.24 -22.86
C TYR A 87 10.25 12.69 -23.15
N THR A 88 9.22 13.28 -22.57
CA THR A 88 7.81 12.91 -22.81
C THR A 88 7.43 13.12 -24.28
N GLU A 89 7.80 14.26 -24.85
CA GLU A 89 7.59 14.60 -26.28
C GLU A 89 8.23 13.56 -27.18
N LYS A 90 9.48 13.20 -26.89
CA LYS A 90 10.20 12.18 -27.66
C LYS A 90 9.51 10.81 -27.58
N ILE A 91 9.14 10.35 -26.38
CA ILE A 91 8.47 9.04 -26.21
C ILE A 91 7.12 9.01 -26.93
N TYR A 92 6.37 10.13 -26.89
CA TYR A 92 5.12 10.23 -27.61
C TYR A 92 5.35 10.16 -29.14
N TYR A 93 6.37 10.89 -29.64
CA TYR A 93 6.75 10.86 -31.06
C TYR A 93 7.19 9.46 -31.51
N ASP A 94 8.01 8.78 -30.71
CA ASP A 94 8.49 7.42 -31.01
C ASP A 94 7.32 6.42 -31.11
N GLU A 95 6.21 6.64 -30.37
CA GLU A 95 5.03 5.77 -30.40
C GLU A 95 4.06 6.09 -31.53
N PHE A 96 3.76 7.36 -31.77
CA PHE A 96 2.69 7.78 -32.69
C PHE A 96 3.19 8.43 -33.99
N ASN A 97 4.49 8.68 -34.14
CA ASN A 97 5.10 9.43 -35.24
C ASN A 97 4.49 10.82 -35.45
N LYS A 98 4.07 11.48 -34.37
CA LYS A 98 3.55 12.85 -34.31
C LYS A 98 3.88 13.47 -32.96
N TYR A 99 3.87 14.80 -32.91
CA TYR A 99 4.14 15.52 -31.68
C TYR A 99 2.94 15.47 -30.74
N ILE A 100 3.19 15.43 -29.40
CA ILE A 100 2.12 15.38 -28.38
C ILE A 100 1.17 16.58 -28.50
N TYR A 101 1.66 17.73 -28.92
CA TYR A 101 0.88 18.95 -29.08
C TYR A 101 -0.08 18.95 -30.29
N GLU A 102 0.01 17.94 -31.16
CA GLU A 102 -0.98 17.71 -32.21
C GLU A 102 -2.28 17.07 -31.70
N ASP A 103 -2.22 16.44 -30.53
CA ASP A 103 -3.36 15.78 -29.89
C ASP A 103 -3.73 16.42 -28.55
N TYR A 104 -2.77 16.94 -27.80
CA TYR A 104 -2.97 17.35 -26.42
C TYR A 104 -2.24 18.65 -26.05
N ASP A 105 -2.95 19.53 -25.35
CA ASP A 105 -2.36 20.61 -24.57
C ASP A 105 -1.95 20.07 -23.20
N ILE A 106 -0.69 20.29 -22.80
CA ILE A 106 -0.18 19.93 -21.49
C ILE A 106 -0.52 21.06 -20.52
N ILE A 107 -1.45 20.80 -19.58
CA ILE A 107 -1.93 21.85 -18.65
C ILE A 107 -0.96 22.00 -17.47
N LYS A 108 -0.60 20.89 -16.83
CA LYS A 108 0.29 20.87 -15.64
C LYS A 108 0.75 19.45 -15.32
N ILE A 109 1.78 19.37 -14.49
CA ILE A 109 2.16 18.13 -13.82
C ILE A 109 1.18 17.91 -12.64
N LEU A 110 0.58 16.72 -12.56
CA LEU A 110 -0.28 16.29 -11.45
C LEU A 110 0.53 15.72 -10.30
N GLY A 111 1.63 15.06 -10.60
CA GLY A 111 2.55 14.47 -9.63
C GLY A 111 3.73 13.80 -10.30
N SER A 112 4.78 13.58 -9.52
CA SER A 112 5.96 12.81 -9.91
C SER A 112 6.28 11.83 -8.78
N GLY A 113 6.12 10.54 -9.08
CA GLY A 113 6.46 9.44 -8.17
C GLY A 113 7.87 8.90 -8.42
N SER A 114 8.22 7.82 -7.73
CA SER A 114 9.54 7.18 -7.85
C SER A 114 9.79 6.50 -9.21
N ILE A 115 8.75 6.13 -9.95
CA ILE A 115 8.90 5.40 -11.22
C ILE A 115 8.38 6.15 -12.43
N GLY A 116 7.55 7.19 -12.25
CA GLY A 116 6.95 7.91 -13.37
C GLY A 116 6.34 9.24 -12.97
N GLN A 117 5.98 10.01 -13.97
CA GLN A 117 5.40 11.33 -13.87
C GLN A 117 4.01 11.35 -14.50
N VAL A 118 3.10 12.10 -13.92
CA VAL A 118 1.72 12.21 -14.41
C VAL A 118 1.44 13.65 -14.79
N TYR A 119 0.97 13.85 -16.02
CA TYR A 119 0.51 15.13 -16.54
C TYR A 119 -1.01 15.19 -16.62
N LEU A 120 -1.56 16.36 -16.36
CA LEU A 120 -2.91 16.72 -16.83
C LEU A 120 -2.79 17.23 -18.25
N VAL A 121 -3.43 16.54 -19.18
CA VAL A 121 -3.47 16.93 -20.57
C VAL A 121 -4.92 17.13 -21.03
N GLN A 122 -5.13 18.04 -21.98
CA GLN A 122 -6.43 18.26 -22.61
C GLN A 122 -6.35 17.94 -24.10
N ASN A 123 -7.23 17.08 -24.58
CA ASN A 123 -7.29 16.77 -26.00
C ASN A 123 -7.81 18.00 -26.77
N ILE A 124 -7.05 18.47 -27.76
CA ILE A 124 -7.34 19.71 -28.50
C ILE A 124 -8.59 19.62 -29.37
N HIS A 125 -9.01 18.39 -29.78
CA HIS A 125 -10.16 18.18 -30.64
C HIS A 125 -11.47 18.03 -29.86
N THR A 126 -11.40 17.40 -28.66
CA THR A 126 -12.60 17.07 -27.87
C THR A 126 -12.76 17.89 -26.60
N ASN A 127 -11.75 18.69 -26.23
CA ASN A 127 -11.64 19.43 -24.98
C ASN A 127 -11.71 18.55 -23.70
N LYS A 128 -11.63 17.22 -23.86
CA LYS A 128 -11.63 16.30 -22.69
C LYS A 128 -10.26 16.27 -22.04
N LYS A 129 -10.27 16.20 -20.70
CA LYS A 129 -9.06 16.11 -19.88
C LYS A 129 -8.70 14.66 -19.63
N TYR A 130 -7.40 14.37 -19.62
CA TYR A 130 -6.83 13.05 -19.37
C TYR A 130 -5.66 13.16 -18.39
N ALA A 131 -5.41 12.08 -17.66
CA ALA A 131 -4.17 11.85 -16.93
C ALA A 131 -3.23 11.05 -17.83
N PHE A 132 -2.06 11.62 -18.11
CA PHE A 132 -1.02 11.00 -18.92
C PHE A 132 0.13 10.61 -18.01
N LYS A 133 0.23 9.32 -17.65
CA LYS A 133 1.30 8.76 -16.80
C LYS A 133 2.40 8.20 -17.69
N ILE A 134 3.64 8.62 -17.47
CA ILE A 134 4.81 8.19 -18.22
C ILE A 134 5.95 7.79 -17.28
N LEU A 135 6.65 6.70 -17.60
CA LEU A 135 7.84 6.25 -16.86
C LEU A 135 8.96 7.29 -16.93
N HIS A 136 9.73 7.39 -15.86
CA HIS A 136 10.97 8.17 -15.89
C HIS A 136 12.00 7.58 -16.87
N PRO A 137 12.91 8.41 -17.43
CA PRO A 137 13.97 7.91 -18.29
C PRO A 137 14.86 6.92 -17.53
N ASN A 138 15.32 5.88 -18.25
CA ASN A 138 16.25 4.85 -17.74
C ASN A 138 15.72 3.90 -16.65
N VAL A 139 14.45 3.94 -16.25
CA VAL A 139 13.88 3.09 -15.19
C VAL A 139 14.21 1.60 -15.42
N ASN A 140 14.06 1.10 -16.66
CA ASN A 140 14.40 -0.29 -17.00
C ASN A 140 15.89 -0.62 -16.84
N THR A 141 16.78 0.34 -17.14
CA THR A 141 18.24 0.16 -16.95
C THR A 141 18.59 0.20 -15.46
N GLU A 142 17.98 1.11 -14.72
CA GLU A 142 18.14 1.20 -13.27
C GLU A 142 17.66 -0.09 -12.60
N PHE A 143 16.52 -0.64 -13.02
CA PHE A 143 16.01 -1.89 -12.48
C PHE A 143 16.97 -3.06 -12.71
N LYS A 144 17.58 -3.19 -13.89
CA LYS A 144 18.55 -4.26 -14.16
C LYS A 144 19.76 -4.18 -13.22
N VAL A 145 20.28 -2.98 -12.99
CA VAL A 145 21.41 -2.77 -12.06
C VAL A 145 20.98 -3.03 -10.62
N PHE A 146 19.79 -2.56 -10.24
CA PHE A 146 19.18 -2.79 -8.93
C PHE A 146 18.99 -4.29 -8.65
N ASP A 147 18.44 -5.05 -9.59
CA ASP A 147 18.22 -6.50 -9.45
C ASP A 147 19.54 -7.26 -9.20
N ILE A 148 20.58 -6.96 -9.99
CA ILE A 148 21.91 -7.52 -9.77
C ILE A 148 22.45 -7.14 -8.38
N PHE A 149 22.33 -5.88 -8.00
CA PHE A 149 22.81 -5.37 -6.71
C PHE A 149 22.11 -6.07 -5.55
N VAL A 150 20.78 -6.20 -5.56
CA VAL A 150 20.04 -6.85 -4.49
C VAL A 150 20.39 -8.33 -4.40
N ASN A 151 20.53 -9.03 -5.53
CA ASN A 151 20.96 -10.43 -5.51
C ASN A 151 22.36 -10.59 -4.90
N ILE A 152 23.28 -9.66 -5.16
CA ILE A 152 24.61 -9.65 -4.50
C ILE A 152 24.44 -9.40 -2.99
N LEU A 153 23.63 -8.41 -2.59
CA LEU A 153 23.41 -8.12 -1.17
C LEU A 153 22.81 -9.30 -0.41
N LEU A 154 21.86 -10.01 -0.99
CA LEU A 154 21.19 -11.16 -0.37
C LEU A 154 22.14 -12.35 -0.11
N VAL A 155 23.28 -12.42 -0.80
CA VAL A 155 24.34 -13.40 -0.49
C VAL A 155 25.04 -13.06 0.83
N PHE A 156 25.20 -11.76 1.14
CA PHE A 156 25.95 -11.29 2.31
C PHE A 156 25.05 -10.91 3.50
N ILE A 157 23.81 -10.53 3.24
CA ILE A 157 22.87 -10.06 4.26
C ILE A 157 21.77 -11.08 4.47
N ASN A 158 21.67 -11.61 5.69
CA ASN A 158 20.51 -12.42 6.09
C ASN A 158 19.35 -11.48 6.45
N TYR A 159 18.52 -11.13 5.48
CA TYR A 159 17.37 -10.23 5.66
C TYR A 159 16.34 -10.77 6.67
N LYS A 160 16.27 -12.10 6.85
CA LYS A 160 15.34 -12.75 7.80
C LYS A 160 15.58 -12.35 9.26
N LYS A 161 16.74 -11.76 9.56
CA LYS A 161 17.02 -11.17 10.88
C LYS A 161 16.35 -9.82 11.11
N TYR A 162 15.84 -9.19 10.05
CA TYR A 162 15.28 -7.84 10.10
C TYR A 162 13.79 -7.80 9.75
N ILE A 163 13.35 -8.70 8.90
CA ILE A 163 11.94 -8.80 8.45
C ILE A 163 11.58 -10.28 8.37
N PRO A 164 10.49 -10.74 9.02
CA PRO A 164 10.14 -12.16 9.09
C PRO A 164 9.39 -12.66 7.85
N ILE A 165 9.91 -12.40 6.65
CA ILE A 165 9.32 -12.88 5.39
C ILE A 165 10.08 -14.09 4.85
N ASN A 166 9.34 -15.03 4.30
CA ASN A 166 9.91 -16.29 3.78
C ASN A 166 10.70 -16.09 2.49
N ASP A 167 10.30 -15.14 1.63
CA ASP A 167 10.87 -14.96 0.30
C ASP A 167 10.97 -13.48 -0.09
N PHE A 168 12.21 -13.01 -0.28
CA PHE A 168 12.50 -11.66 -0.74
C PHE A 168 12.34 -11.51 -2.26
N SER A 169 12.34 -12.60 -3.02
CA SER A 169 12.19 -12.55 -4.48
C SER A 169 10.82 -12.05 -4.90
N ASN A 170 9.77 -12.34 -4.12
CA ASN A 170 8.43 -11.80 -4.33
C ASN A 170 8.40 -10.28 -4.24
N PHE A 171 9.22 -9.70 -3.37
CA PHE A 171 9.38 -8.26 -3.28
C PHE A 171 10.05 -7.68 -4.53
N ILE A 172 11.15 -8.27 -4.99
CA ILE A 172 11.81 -7.84 -6.23
C ILE A 172 10.86 -7.95 -7.42
N LYS A 173 10.09 -9.04 -7.48
CA LYS A 173 9.05 -9.20 -8.49
C LYS A 173 8.01 -8.08 -8.42
N SER A 174 7.55 -7.70 -7.24
CA SER A 174 6.56 -6.62 -7.09
C SER A 174 7.08 -5.27 -7.58
N ILE A 175 8.37 -4.97 -7.39
CA ILE A 175 9.00 -3.77 -7.97
C ILE A 175 9.07 -3.85 -9.49
N ARG A 176 9.42 -5.02 -10.03
CA ARG A 176 9.44 -5.26 -11.49
C ARG A 176 8.06 -5.04 -12.11
N ASP A 177 7.04 -5.59 -11.48
CA ASP A 177 5.67 -5.48 -11.97
C ASP A 177 5.18 -4.02 -11.99
N GLN A 178 5.64 -3.18 -11.05
CA GLN A 178 5.28 -1.76 -11.00
C GLN A 178 5.91 -0.90 -12.11
N ILE A 179 7.04 -1.32 -12.69
CA ILE A 179 7.64 -0.62 -13.84
C ILE A 179 7.09 -1.08 -15.19
N ASP A 180 6.20 -2.07 -15.20
CA ASP A 180 5.47 -2.48 -16.39
C ASP A 180 4.09 -1.84 -16.42
N LEU A 181 3.96 -0.77 -17.19
CA LEU A 181 2.70 -0.04 -17.32
C LEU A 181 1.57 -0.85 -17.97
N ASN A 182 1.87 -1.96 -18.65
CA ASN A 182 0.82 -2.87 -19.14
C ASN A 182 0.18 -3.62 -17.96
N ILE A 183 0.97 -4.00 -16.94
CA ILE A 183 0.45 -4.61 -15.72
C ILE A 183 -0.44 -3.61 -14.99
N GLU A 184 0.02 -2.37 -14.79
CA GLU A 184 -0.77 -1.31 -14.16
C GLU A 184 -2.08 -1.05 -14.92
N SER A 185 -2.01 -0.96 -16.25
CA SER A 185 -3.19 -0.79 -17.10
C SER A 185 -4.19 -1.92 -16.95
N ASN A 186 -3.73 -3.18 -16.90
CA ASN A 186 -4.58 -4.34 -16.75
C ASN A 186 -5.22 -4.38 -15.35
N ASN A 187 -4.44 -4.10 -14.30
CA ASN A 187 -4.95 -3.98 -12.93
C ASN A 187 -6.05 -2.91 -12.86
N CYS A 188 -5.79 -1.72 -13.42
CA CYS A 188 -6.75 -0.63 -13.45
C CYS A 188 -8.04 -1.02 -14.18
N LYS A 189 -7.95 -1.68 -15.35
CA LYS A 189 -9.12 -2.16 -16.10
C LYS A 189 -9.93 -3.19 -15.31
N ASN A 190 -9.27 -4.15 -14.68
CA ASN A 190 -9.95 -5.17 -13.87
C ASN A 190 -10.70 -4.56 -12.69
N ILE A 191 -10.05 -3.62 -11.98
CA ILE A 191 -10.66 -2.96 -10.82
C ILE A 191 -11.75 -1.98 -11.28
N TYR A 192 -11.59 -1.28 -12.42
CA TYR A 192 -12.63 -0.45 -13.02
C TYR A 192 -13.94 -1.23 -13.21
N GLU A 193 -13.88 -2.45 -13.75
CA GLU A 193 -15.08 -3.27 -13.95
C GLU A 193 -15.79 -3.64 -12.64
N LEU A 194 -15.06 -3.76 -11.51
CA LEU A 194 -15.66 -4.03 -10.20
C LEU A 194 -16.46 -2.83 -9.65
N TYR A 195 -16.10 -1.59 -10.05
CA TYR A 195 -16.63 -0.39 -9.41
C TYR A 195 -17.35 0.58 -10.36
N LYS A 196 -17.46 0.29 -11.66
CA LYS A 196 -17.94 1.24 -12.69
C LYS A 196 -19.30 1.88 -12.41
N ASP A 197 -20.19 1.20 -11.69
CA ASP A 197 -21.55 1.67 -11.39
C ASP A 197 -21.76 1.96 -9.89
N THR A 198 -20.67 2.29 -9.18
CA THR A 198 -20.72 2.57 -7.72
C THR A 198 -20.32 4.02 -7.41
N ASN A 199 -20.31 4.37 -6.11
CA ASN A 199 -19.75 5.61 -5.61
C ASN A 199 -18.21 5.58 -5.48
N ILE A 200 -17.56 4.56 -6.02
CA ILE A 200 -16.11 4.43 -6.10
C ILE A 200 -15.71 4.56 -7.57
N SER A 201 -14.96 5.59 -7.90
CA SER A 201 -14.51 5.88 -9.27
C SER A 201 -13.08 5.43 -9.46
N ILE A 202 -12.87 4.61 -10.49
CA ILE A 202 -11.57 4.17 -10.96
C ILE A 202 -11.35 4.79 -12.34
N PRO A 203 -10.15 5.32 -12.67
CA PRO A 203 -9.91 5.90 -13.98
C PRO A 203 -10.08 4.87 -15.11
N LYS A 204 -10.84 5.21 -16.15
CA LYS A 204 -10.88 4.39 -17.36
C LYS A 204 -9.58 4.54 -18.13
N VAL A 205 -8.95 3.43 -18.49
CA VAL A 205 -7.77 3.44 -19.35
C VAL A 205 -8.19 3.51 -20.82
N TYR A 206 -7.66 4.49 -21.56
CA TYR A 206 -7.94 4.68 -22.98
C TYR A 206 -6.83 4.16 -23.87
N TYR A 207 -5.57 4.30 -23.45
CA TYR A 207 -4.41 3.81 -24.18
C TYR A 207 -3.30 3.42 -23.22
N ASN A 208 -2.52 2.40 -23.57
CA ASN A 208 -1.29 2.05 -22.87
C ASN A 208 -0.26 1.44 -23.80
N CYS A 209 0.99 1.72 -23.51
CA CYS A 209 2.16 1.05 -24.09
C CYS A 209 3.21 0.81 -22.98
N ASN A 210 4.38 0.33 -23.36
CA ASN A 210 5.45 0.05 -22.37
C ASN A 210 5.98 1.30 -21.64
N HIS A 211 5.71 2.49 -22.16
CA HIS A 211 6.30 3.73 -21.65
C HIS A 211 5.30 4.67 -21.00
N PHE A 212 4.03 4.61 -21.37
CA PHE A 212 3.00 5.49 -20.80
C PHE A 212 1.59 4.89 -20.84
N ILE A 213 0.71 5.47 -20.01
CA ILE A 213 -0.73 5.20 -19.96
C ILE A 213 -1.48 6.52 -20.11
N ILE A 214 -2.53 6.53 -20.95
CA ILE A 214 -3.50 7.61 -21.05
C ILE A 214 -4.80 7.13 -20.40
N MET A 215 -5.22 7.80 -19.36
CA MET A 215 -6.40 7.43 -18.59
C MET A 215 -7.31 8.62 -18.34
N GLU A 216 -8.51 8.34 -17.91
CA GLU A 216 -9.48 9.35 -17.50
C GLU A 216 -8.92 10.23 -16.39
N TYR A 217 -9.08 11.55 -16.54
CA TYR A 217 -8.81 12.47 -15.43
C TYR A 217 -10.06 12.60 -14.57
N LEU A 218 -9.99 12.14 -13.34
CA LEU A 218 -11.04 12.27 -12.35
C LEU A 218 -10.72 13.45 -11.42
N GLU A 219 -11.58 14.45 -11.42
CA GLU A 219 -11.40 15.65 -10.60
C GLU A 219 -11.80 15.36 -9.15
N GLY A 220 -10.92 15.70 -8.22
CA GLY A 220 -11.15 15.51 -6.79
C GLY A 220 -10.14 16.28 -5.94
N ILE A 221 -10.44 16.42 -4.66
CA ILE A 221 -9.58 17.02 -3.64
C ILE A 221 -8.95 15.95 -2.77
N ASN A 222 -7.82 16.25 -2.17
CA ASN A 222 -7.22 15.38 -1.17
C ASN A 222 -8.13 15.30 0.06
N PHE A 223 -8.15 14.14 0.69
CA PHE A 223 -8.91 13.93 1.92
C PHE A 223 -8.33 14.78 3.05
N ASP A 224 -9.13 15.70 3.54
CA ASP A 224 -8.82 16.52 4.72
C ASP A 224 -10.09 16.66 5.57
N PRO A 225 -10.15 16.04 6.77
CA PRO A 225 -11.29 16.12 7.66
C PRO A 225 -11.67 17.55 8.06
N LYS A 226 -10.70 18.46 8.10
CA LYS A 226 -10.97 19.88 8.43
C LYS A 226 -11.76 20.61 7.34
N VAL A 227 -11.58 20.17 6.08
CA VAL A 227 -12.27 20.73 4.91
C VAL A 227 -13.62 20.05 4.70
N LEU A 228 -13.67 18.73 4.90
CA LEU A 228 -14.86 17.91 4.62
C LEU A 228 -15.93 17.99 5.74
N GLY A 229 -15.49 18.19 6.99
CA GLY A 229 -16.32 17.99 8.18
C GLY A 229 -16.45 16.50 8.52
N ASP A 230 -16.96 16.22 9.74
CA ASP A 230 -16.95 14.86 10.29
C ASP A 230 -17.83 13.90 9.46
N TYR A 231 -19.00 14.37 9.05
CA TYR A 231 -19.97 13.57 8.29
C TYR A 231 -19.42 13.07 6.94
N ASP A 232 -18.93 13.97 6.09
CA ASP A 232 -18.40 13.58 4.78
C ASP A 232 -17.07 12.82 4.90
N SER A 233 -16.23 13.19 5.86
CA SER A 233 -14.99 12.45 6.14
C SER A 233 -15.27 11.00 6.43
N TYR A 234 -16.24 10.74 7.29
CA TYR A 234 -16.67 9.42 7.66
C TYR A 234 -17.19 8.61 6.46
N LYS A 235 -18.07 9.21 5.66
CA LYS A 235 -18.60 8.61 4.43
C LYS A 235 -17.50 8.13 3.49
N TYR A 236 -16.53 8.98 3.19
CA TYR A 236 -15.45 8.61 2.28
C TYR A 236 -14.51 7.54 2.86
N LEU A 237 -14.33 7.54 4.17
CA LEU A 237 -13.62 6.46 4.83
C LEU A 237 -14.36 5.13 4.73
N MET A 238 -15.70 5.13 4.83
CA MET A 238 -16.51 3.94 4.62
C MET A 238 -16.37 3.43 3.18
N PHE A 239 -16.40 4.31 2.17
CA PHE A 239 -16.13 3.91 0.79
C PHE A 239 -14.73 3.31 0.63
N LEU A 240 -13.72 3.85 1.34
CA LEU A 240 -12.37 3.32 1.31
C LEU A 240 -12.28 1.91 1.93
N ILE A 241 -12.99 1.65 3.04
CA ILE A 241 -13.10 0.31 3.62
C ILE A 241 -13.78 -0.66 2.65
N ILE A 242 -14.90 -0.24 2.06
CA ILE A 242 -15.63 -1.07 1.09
C ILE A 242 -14.73 -1.39 -0.10
N PHE A 243 -14.02 -0.39 -0.62
CA PHE A 243 -13.04 -0.59 -1.69
C PHE A 243 -12.01 -1.65 -1.29
N THR A 244 -11.37 -1.48 -0.13
CA THR A 244 -10.30 -2.38 0.31
C THR A 244 -10.81 -3.81 0.51
N ASN A 245 -11.89 -3.99 1.27
CA ASN A 245 -12.41 -5.33 1.56
C ASN A 245 -12.91 -6.03 0.29
N ASN A 246 -13.68 -5.33 -0.55
CA ASN A 246 -14.19 -5.92 -1.79
C ASN A 246 -13.05 -6.27 -2.75
N SER A 247 -12.05 -5.40 -2.88
CA SER A 247 -10.86 -5.67 -3.69
C SER A 247 -10.06 -6.86 -3.19
N CYS A 248 -9.88 -7.01 -1.87
CA CYS A 248 -9.22 -8.17 -1.27
C CYS A 248 -10.01 -9.47 -1.51
N LEU A 249 -11.32 -9.45 -1.35
CA LEU A 249 -12.18 -10.60 -1.61
C LEU A 249 -12.19 -11.02 -3.10
N HIS A 250 -11.98 -10.07 -4.02
CA HIS A 250 -11.78 -10.33 -5.46
C HIS A 250 -10.31 -10.58 -5.83
N ASN A 251 -9.42 -10.73 -4.85
CA ASN A 251 -8.01 -11.04 -5.07
C ASN A 251 -7.24 -9.94 -5.83
N ASN A 252 -7.62 -8.68 -5.61
CA ASN A 252 -7.07 -7.48 -6.22
C ASN A 252 -6.71 -6.42 -5.16
N CYS A 253 -5.89 -6.81 -4.16
CA CYS A 253 -5.52 -5.92 -3.07
C CYS A 253 -4.63 -4.77 -3.56
N HIS A 254 -5.04 -3.53 -3.33
CA HIS A 254 -4.22 -2.36 -3.62
C HIS A 254 -3.06 -2.27 -2.63
N GLY A 255 -1.83 -2.47 -3.10
CA GLY A 255 -0.65 -2.60 -2.23
C GLY A 255 -0.02 -1.27 -1.78
N ASP A 256 -0.51 -0.13 -2.25
CA ASP A 256 0.03 1.20 -1.95
C ASP A 256 -1.09 2.24 -1.76
N LEU A 257 -2.06 1.95 -0.87
CA LEU A 257 -3.27 2.76 -0.67
C LEU A 257 -3.06 3.91 0.33
N HIS A 258 -1.97 4.65 0.18
CA HIS A 258 -1.73 5.85 0.99
C HIS A 258 -2.58 7.05 0.52
N ASN A 259 -2.68 8.10 1.34
CA ASN A 259 -3.53 9.29 1.08
C ASN A 259 -3.21 10.02 -0.25
N GLY A 260 -2.07 9.75 -0.86
CA GLY A 260 -1.71 10.28 -2.17
C GLY A 260 -2.37 9.55 -3.34
N ASN A 261 -2.87 8.31 -3.14
CA ASN A 261 -3.40 7.46 -4.18
C ASN A 261 -4.93 7.39 -4.22
N TRP A 262 -5.61 8.26 -3.46
CA TRP A 262 -7.05 8.42 -3.54
C TRP A 262 -7.48 9.87 -3.25
N LYS A 263 -8.64 10.24 -3.74
CA LYS A 263 -9.25 11.57 -3.60
C LYS A 263 -10.74 11.49 -3.39
N VAL A 264 -11.35 12.60 -3.02
CA VAL A 264 -12.80 12.72 -2.88
C VAL A 264 -13.36 13.72 -3.89
N ASN A 265 -14.42 13.34 -4.58
CA ASN A 265 -15.20 14.23 -5.44
C ASN A 265 -16.47 14.63 -4.69
N LEU A 266 -16.52 15.86 -4.22
CA LEU A 266 -17.66 16.38 -3.44
C LEU A 266 -18.91 16.59 -4.29
N LYS A 267 -18.74 16.97 -5.56
CA LYS A 267 -19.83 17.23 -6.49
C LYS A 267 -20.64 15.97 -6.80
N ASP A 268 -19.92 14.90 -7.14
CA ASP A 268 -20.52 13.63 -7.54
C ASP A 268 -20.64 12.65 -6.36
N LYS A 269 -20.18 13.06 -5.16
CA LYS A 269 -20.15 12.27 -3.92
C LYS A 269 -19.46 10.91 -4.10
N LYS A 270 -18.30 10.90 -4.76
CA LYS A 270 -17.54 9.70 -5.09
C LYS A 270 -16.18 9.67 -4.43
N LEU A 271 -15.75 8.50 -4.00
CA LEU A 271 -14.34 8.20 -3.72
C LEU A 271 -13.64 7.93 -5.05
N ILE A 272 -12.48 8.52 -5.28
CA ILE A 272 -11.62 8.26 -6.44
C ILE A 272 -10.40 7.50 -5.95
N VAL A 273 -10.10 6.35 -6.57
CA VAL A 273 -8.87 5.59 -6.31
C VAL A 273 -8.09 5.45 -7.60
N TYR A 274 -6.79 5.64 -7.54
CA TYR A 274 -5.88 5.56 -8.69
C TYR A 274 -4.51 4.98 -8.29
N ASP A 275 -3.59 4.86 -9.25
CA ASP A 275 -2.27 4.23 -9.13
C ASP A 275 -2.32 2.74 -8.76
N PHE A 276 -2.68 1.92 -9.76
CA PHE A 276 -2.75 0.46 -9.64
C PHE A 276 -1.44 -0.23 -10.06
N GLY A 277 -0.31 0.48 -9.97
CA GLY A 277 1.01 -0.08 -10.26
C GLY A 277 1.38 -1.21 -9.31
N TYR A 278 0.88 -1.19 -8.08
CA TYR A 278 1.07 -2.29 -7.14
C TYR A 278 -0.26 -2.88 -6.67
N VAL A 279 -0.63 -4.00 -7.27
CA VAL A 279 -1.77 -4.83 -6.86
C VAL A 279 -1.24 -6.24 -6.54
N PHE A 280 -1.56 -6.75 -5.36
CA PHE A 280 -1.16 -8.10 -4.96
C PHE A 280 -2.38 -9.01 -4.74
N LYS A 281 -2.13 -10.30 -4.88
CA LYS A 281 -3.14 -11.33 -4.62
C LYS A 281 -2.92 -11.91 -3.23
N MET A 282 -3.98 -11.93 -2.44
CA MET A 282 -3.98 -12.51 -1.10
C MET A 282 -4.95 -13.69 -1.11
N ASP A 283 -4.52 -14.85 -0.63
CA ASP A 283 -5.44 -15.96 -0.50
C ASP A 283 -6.48 -15.69 0.60
N TYR A 284 -7.60 -16.39 0.50
CA TYR A 284 -8.71 -16.20 1.41
C TYR A 284 -8.36 -16.47 2.89
N ILE A 285 -7.49 -17.45 3.15
CA ILE A 285 -7.08 -17.81 4.51
C ILE A 285 -6.23 -16.68 5.11
N GLU A 286 -5.30 -16.11 4.34
CA GLU A 286 -4.49 -14.97 4.78
C GLU A 286 -5.38 -13.72 5.01
N TYR A 287 -6.32 -13.46 4.10
CA TYR A 287 -7.29 -12.38 4.29
C TYR A 287 -8.11 -12.55 5.58
N ASP A 288 -8.65 -13.74 5.82
CA ASP A 288 -9.42 -14.05 7.02
C ASP A 288 -8.59 -13.92 8.30
N ILE A 289 -7.35 -14.39 8.29
CA ILE A 289 -6.41 -14.23 9.41
C ILE A 289 -6.19 -12.75 9.71
N ILE A 290 -5.84 -11.94 8.70
CA ILE A 290 -5.55 -10.52 8.87
C ILE A 290 -6.80 -9.78 9.33
N ASN A 291 -7.94 -10.04 8.70
CA ASN A 291 -9.22 -9.44 9.08
C ASN A 291 -9.60 -9.78 10.52
N THR A 292 -9.32 -11.00 10.94
CA THR A 292 -9.50 -11.44 12.31
C THR A 292 -8.53 -10.76 13.28
N LEU A 293 -7.24 -10.59 12.93
CA LEU A 293 -6.25 -9.85 13.74
C LEU A 293 -6.67 -8.41 14.00
N ILE A 294 -7.39 -7.80 13.06
CA ILE A 294 -7.82 -6.42 13.11
C ILE A 294 -9.15 -6.28 13.87
N SER A 295 -10.06 -7.27 13.77
CA SER A 295 -11.26 -7.33 14.61
C SER A 295 -10.82 -7.59 16.06
N GLN A 296 -11.28 -6.77 17.00
CA GLN A 296 -10.86 -6.88 18.41
C GLN A 296 -11.51 -8.08 19.17
N ASP A 297 -12.11 -9.02 18.48
CA ASP A 297 -12.70 -10.24 19.04
C ASP A 297 -11.58 -11.15 19.62
N ASP A 298 -11.93 -12.09 20.43
CA ASP A 298 -11.06 -12.96 21.24
C ASP A 298 -9.63 -13.19 20.69
N LYS A 299 -8.69 -12.41 21.22
CA LYS A 299 -7.28 -12.37 20.77
C LYS A 299 -6.56 -13.71 20.90
N ARG A 300 -7.01 -14.60 21.78
CA ARG A 300 -6.36 -15.93 21.96
C ARG A 300 -6.65 -16.83 20.78
N ASP A 301 -7.90 -16.90 20.34
CA ASP A 301 -8.29 -17.73 19.18
C ASP A 301 -7.59 -17.26 17.90
N ILE A 302 -7.53 -15.95 17.72
CA ILE A 302 -6.89 -15.30 16.56
C ILE A 302 -5.41 -15.64 16.46
N ASN A 303 -4.69 -15.50 17.57
CA ASN A 303 -3.25 -15.80 17.60
C ASN A 303 -2.99 -17.27 17.34
N THR A 304 -3.80 -18.12 17.93
CA THR A 304 -3.74 -19.56 17.69
C THR A 304 -3.91 -19.87 16.20
N LYS A 305 -4.89 -19.24 15.53
CA LYS A 305 -5.15 -19.41 14.10
C LYS A 305 -3.98 -18.92 13.24
N PHE A 306 -3.45 -17.71 13.52
CA PHE A 306 -2.32 -17.13 12.80
C PHE A 306 -1.08 -18.01 12.91
N PHE A 307 -0.66 -18.35 14.12
CA PHE A 307 0.57 -19.11 14.31
C PHE A 307 0.43 -20.56 13.84
N LYS A 308 -0.70 -21.20 14.04
CA LYS A 308 -0.96 -22.55 13.50
C LYS A 308 -0.82 -22.55 11.99
N TYR A 309 -1.41 -21.59 11.30
CA TYR A 309 -1.32 -21.48 9.84
C TYR A 309 0.13 -21.34 9.37
N TYR A 310 0.93 -20.44 9.99
CA TYR A 310 2.32 -20.22 9.56
C TYR A 310 3.27 -21.32 10.00
N LEU A 311 3.10 -21.90 11.18
CA LEU A 311 3.91 -23.03 11.64
C LEU A 311 3.69 -24.29 10.81
N ASP A 312 2.55 -24.42 10.14
CA ASP A 312 2.29 -25.54 9.22
C ASP A 312 2.92 -25.35 7.83
N LYS A 313 3.48 -24.18 7.54
CA LYS A 313 4.14 -23.93 6.25
C LYS A 313 5.49 -24.66 6.15
N PRO A 314 5.85 -25.19 4.97
CA PRO A 314 7.10 -25.94 4.77
C PRO A 314 8.36 -25.17 5.18
N TYR A 315 8.37 -23.85 4.99
CA TYR A 315 9.52 -23.00 5.33
C TYR A 315 9.71 -22.79 6.84
N ASN A 316 8.77 -23.23 7.67
CA ASN A 316 8.82 -23.24 9.14
C ASN A 316 8.90 -24.68 9.70
N SER A 317 9.09 -25.68 8.88
CA SER A 317 9.03 -27.11 9.29
C SER A 317 10.10 -27.53 10.31
N SER A 318 11.19 -26.75 10.43
CA SER A 318 12.25 -27.01 11.42
C SER A 318 11.93 -26.48 12.82
N LEU A 319 10.82 -25.75 12.99
CA LEU A 319 10.44 -25.15 14.26
C LEU A 319 9.64 -26.12 15.12
N ASP A 320 9.88 -26.05 16.43
CA ASP A 320 9.07 -26.82 17.41
C ASP A 320 7.75 -26.06 17.67
N LYS A 321 6.67 -26.60 17.12
CA LYS A 321 5.35 -25.99 17.17
C LYS A 321 4.79 -25.89 18.60
N GLU A 322 5.01 -26.92 19.43
CA GLU A 322 4.48 -26.95 20.79
C GLU A 322 5.17 -25.92 21.68
N ILE A 323 6.50 -25.81 21.58
CA ILE A 323 7.27 -24.81 22.30
C ILE A 323 6.87 -23.41 21.89
N ILE A 324 6.71 -23.16 20.58
CA ILE A 324 6.32 -21.84 20.08
C ILE A 324 4.92 -21.47 20.55
N MET A 325 3.95 -22.39 20.43
CA MET A 325 2.57 -22.14 20.85
C MET A 325 2.47 -21.85 22.36
N SER A 326 3.24 -22.56 23.21
CA SER A 326 3.28 -22.28 24.64
C SER A 326 3.82 -20.89 24.97
N LYS A 327 4.88 -20.46 24.28
CA LYS A 327 5.45 -19.09 24.44
C LYS A 327 4.48 -17.99 24.02
N ILE A 328 3.73 -18.21 22.93
CA ILE A 328 2.75 -17.24 22.41
C ILE A 328 1.68 -16.96 23.48
N HIS A 329 1.12 -17.97 24.08
CA HIS A 329 0.09 -17.76 25.10
C HIS A 329 0.62 -16.92 26.25
N HIS A 330 1.86 -17.13 26.69
CA HIS A 330 2.47 -16.35 27.76
C HIS A 330 2.65 -14.85 27.38
N VAL A 331 3.25 -14.58 26.20
CA VAL A 331 3.49 -13.22 25.73
C VAL A 331 2.19 -12.44 25.52
N LEU A 332 1.15 -13.10 25.06
CA LEU A 332 -0.13 -12.47 24.80
C LEU A 332 -0.95 -12.27 26.08
N ASP A 333 -0.85 -13.16 27.07
CA ASP A 333 -1.47 -12.97 28.37
C ASP A 333 -0.88 -11.74 29.10
N GLU A 334 0.43 -11.54 29.04
CA GLU A 334 1.07 -10.32 29.56
C GLU A 334 0.58 -9.06 28.84
N TYR A 335 0.29 -9.16 27.54
CA TYR A 335 -0.11 -8.03 26.72
C TYR A 335 -1.62 -7.69 26.85
N ILE A 336 -2.50 -8.69 26.96
CA ILE A 336 -3.95 -8.51 27.09
C ILE A 336 -4.32 -7.84 28.43
N ASN A 337 -3.48 -7.99 29.46
CA ASN A 337 -3.70 -7.44 30.80
C ASN A 337 -3.30 -5.97 30.95
N VAL A 338 -2.65 -5.37 29.96
CA VAL A 338 -2.32 -3.94 29.89
C VAL A 338 -3.27 -3.31 28.87
N GLU A 339 -3.99 -2.24 29.19
CA GLU A 339 -4.98 -1.50 28.39
C GLU A 339 -5.20 -1.94 26.93
N PRO A 340 -6.39 -1.86 26.30
CA PRO A 340 -6.62 -2.40 24.96
C PRO A 340 -5.58 -1.85 23.99
N PRO A 341 -4.72 -2.69 23.44
CA PRO A 341 -3.60 -2.23 22.68
C PRO A 341 -4.07 -1.65 21.35
N LYS A 342 -3.49 -0.52 20.97
CA LYS A 342 -3.64 -0.01 19.60
C LYS A 342 -3.19 -1.10 18.65
N LEU A 343 -3.97 -1.36 17.59
CA LEU A 343 -3.71 -2.40 16.59
C LEU A 343 -2.24 -2.41 16.10
N TYR A 344 -1.66 -1.23 15.90
CA TYR A 344 -0.26 -1.07 15.53
C TYR A 344 0.69 -1.78 16.52
N ARG A 345 0.49 -1.56 17.81
CA ARG A 345 1.31 -2.18 18.87
C ARG A 345 1.15 -3.70 18.90
N TYR A 346 -0.06 -4.17 18.66
CA TYR A 346 -0.35 -5.59 18.61
C TYR A 346 0.37 -6.28 17.44
N ILE A 347 0.24 -5.74 16.23
CA ILE A 347 0.95 -6.28 15.06
C ILE A 347 2.47 -6.20 15.26
N GLN A 348 2.97 -5.12 15.89
CA GLN A 348 4.39 -5.00 16.25
C GLN A 348 4.88 -6.15 17.13
N ILE A 349 4.11 -6.51 18.17
CA ILE A 349 4.44 -7.63 19.05
C ILE A 349 4.47 -8.94 18.29
N LEU A 350 3.47 -9.18 17.43
CA LEU A 350 3.45 -10.37 16.57
C LEU A 350 4.68 -10.44 15.66
N MET A 351 5.07 -9.33 15.03
CA MET A 351 6.24 -9.29 14.14
C MET A 351 7.54 -9.52 14.89
N ASN A 352 7.71 -8.90 16.07
CA ASN A 352 8.88 -9.13 16.91
C ASN A 352 8.94 -10.59 17.39
N PHE A 353 7.82 -11.16 17.81
CA PHE A 353 7.76 -12.57 18.19
C PHE A 353 8.14 -13.49 17.02
N CYS A 354 7.68 -13.20 15.81
CA CYS A 354 8.08 -13.94 14.62
C CYS A 354 9.59 -13.87 14.39
N LEU A 355 10.21 -12.68 14.51
CA LEU A 355 11.65 -12.50 14.36
C LEU A 355 12.45 -13.26 15.42
N GLU A 356 12.09 -13.11 16.69
CA GLU A 356 12.79 -13.73 17.82
C GLU A 356 12.75 -15.26 17.78
N ASN A 357 11.66 -15.83 17.24
CA ASN A 357 11.48 -17.28 17.15
C ASN A 357 11.72 -17.82 15.72
N ASN A 358 12.25 -16.99 14.80
CA ASN A 358 12.53 -17.36 13.39
C ASN A 358 11.30 -17.87 12.62
N ILE A 359 10.11 -17.40 12.97
CA ILE A 359 8.88 -17.75 12.26
C ILE A 359 8.78 -16.85 11.02
N MET A 360 8.73 -17.46 9.85
CA MET A 360 8.58 -16.73 8.59
C MET A 360 7.10 -16.67 8.20
N ILE A 361 6.67 -15.49 7.71
CA ILE A 361 5.34 -15.27 7.13
C ILE A 361 5.45 -15.01 5.63
N SER A 362 4.34 -15.04 4.93
CA SER A 362 4.31 -14.67 3.51
C SER A 362 4.45 -13.16 3.33
N THR A 363 5.01 -12.74 2.21
CA THR A 363 5.08 -11.33 1.82
C THR A 363 3.68 -10.73 1.64
N THR A 364 2.71 -11.53 1.18
CA THR A 364 1.31 -11.11 1.02
C THR A 364 0.64 -10.81 2.35
N CYS A 365 0.89 -11.63 3.38
CA CYS A 365 0.40 -11.36 4.73
C CYS A 365 0.95 -10.03 5.29
N LEU A 366 2.26 -9.81 5.17
CA LEU A 366 2.87 -8.55 5.61
C LEU A 366 2.26 -7.35 4.89
N ASN A 367 2.11 -7.43 3.56
CA ASN A 367 1.49 -6.37 2.76
C ASN A 367 0.02 -6.12 3.17
N GLY A 368 -0.73 -7.18 3.44
CA GLY A 368 -2.09 -7.08 3.95
C GLY A 368 -2.16 -6.39 5.31
N MET A 369 -1.29 -6.76 6.25
CA MET A 369 -1.20 -6.08 7.54
C MET A 369 -0.89 -4.59 7.39
N LEU A 370 0.06 -4.23 6.51
CA LEU A 370 0.40 -2.83 6.24
C LEU A 370 -0.75 -2.07 5.59
N LEU A 371 -1.46 -2.67 4.64
CA LEU A 371 -2.65 -2.09 4.00
C LEU A 371 -3.72 -1.73 5.05
N PHE A 372 -4.05 -2.67 5.92
CA PHE A 372 -5.05 -2.42 6.95
C PHE A 372 -4.58 -1.43 8.02
N LEU A 373 -3.28 -1.42 8.37
CA LEU A 373 -2.73 -0.39 9.26
C LEU A 373 -2.85 1.01 8.68
N GLN A 374 -2.61 1.19 7.37
CA GLN A 374 -2.81 2.47 6.69
C GLN A 374 -4.27 2.93 6.76
N LEU A 375 -5.22 2.01 6.61
CA LEU A 375 -6.64 2.31 6.80
C LEU A 375 -6.94 2.80 8.21
N VAL A 376 -6.52 2.04 9.23
CA VAL A 376 -6.74 2.39 10.64
C VAL A 376 -6.10 3.75 10.98
N GLU A 377 -4.90 4.01 10.49
CA GLU A 377 -4.25 5.31 10.69
C GLU A 377 -5.06 6.45 10.06
N THR A 378 -5.61 6.22 8.87
CA THR A 378 -6.47 7.21 8.20
C THR A 378 -7.74 7.48 9.00
N PHE A 379 -8.36 6.44 9.56
CA PHE A 379 -9.52 6.56 10.46
C PHE A 379 -9.23 7.36 11.72
N ASN A 380 -8.08 7.14 12.33
CA ASN A 380 -7.70 7.84 13.56
C ASN A 380 -7.54 9.36 13.39
N ARG A 381 -7.56 9.87 12.15
CA ARG A 381 -7.54 11.32 11.85
C ARG A 381 -8.91 11.96 11.90
N VAL A 382 -9.98 11.17 11.95
CA VAL A 382 -11.37 11.64 11.93
C VAL A 382 -11.98 11.53 13.32
N LYS A 383 -12.66 12.59 13.76
CA LYS A 383 -13.48 12.54 14.96
C LYS A 383 -14.70 11.66 14.72
N ILE A 384 -15.05 10.88 15.72
CA ILE A 384 -16.20 9.99 15.65
C ILE A 384 -17.49 10.80 15.62
N LEU A 385 -18.41 10.42 14.75
CA LEU A 385 -19.75 10.96 14.71
C LEU A 385 -20.55 10.47 15.93
N GLU A 386 -21.07 11.42 16.71
CA GLU A 386 -21.80 11.13 17.94
C GLU A 386 -23.27 10.70 17.71
N THR A 387 -23.78 10.73 16.46
CA THR A 387 -25.22 10.46 16.19
C THR A 387 -25.45 9.20 15.37
N GLN A 388 -26.26 8.30 15.91
CA GLN A 388 -26.69 7.04 15.31
C GLN A 388 -27.41 7.24 13.96
N ALA A 389 -28.27 8.24 13.84
CA ALA A 389 -29.03 8.53 12.63
C ALA A 389 -28.15 8.85 11.39
N SER A 390 -26.98 9.46 11.61
CA SER A 390 -26.03 9.77 10.55
C SER A 390 -25.37 8.52 9.99
N PHE A 391 -25.11 7.54 10.84
CA PHE A 391 -24.51 6.27 10.46
C PHE A 391 -25.48 5.41 9.65
N GLU A 392 -26.72 5.29 10.10
CA GLU A 392 -27.75 4.52 9.40
C GLU A 392 -28.02 5.04 7.99
N SER A 393 -28.09 6.37 7.84
CA SER A 393 -28.22 7.00 6.53
C SER A 393 -27.09 6.63 5.59
N TYR A 394 -25.84 6.58 6.11
CA TYR A 394 -24.68 6.22 5.32
C TYR A 394 -24.65 4.77 4.89
N ILE A 395 -24.87 3.86 5.85
CA ILE A 395 -24.86 2.43 5.55
C ILE A 395 -25.97 2.14 4.55
N THR A 396 -27.13 2.79 4.68
CA THR A 396 -28.25 2.63 3.73
C THR A 396 -27.86 3.12 2.33
N ASP A 397 -27.22 4.27 2.20
CA ASP A 397 -26.75 4.79 0.91
C ASP A 397 -25.70 3.86 0.28
N ILE A 398 -24.76 3.33 1.08
CA ILE A 398 -23.77 2.37 0.64
C ILE A 398 -24.44 1.07 0.18
N LEU A 399 -25.37 0.53 0.95
CA LEU A 399 -26.10 -0.68 0.60
C LEU A 399 -26.87 -0.54 -0.71
N ASN A 400 -27.59 0.56 -0.89
CA ASN A 400 -28.32 0.80 -2.12
C ASN A 400 -27.41 0.84 -3.34
N ASN A 401 -26.20 1.44 -3.19
CA ASN A 401 -25.20 1.43 -4.26
C ASN A 401 -24.59 0.05 -4.49
N CYS A 402 -24.35 -0.72 -3.43
CA CYS A 402 -23.81 -2.07 -3.53
C CYS A 402 -24.82 -3.04 -4.17
N LYS A 403 -26.09 -2.97 -3.79
CA LYS A 403 -27.16 -3.83 -4.33
C LYS A 403 -27.42 -3.60 -5.83
N SER A 404 -27.16 -2.40 -6.32
CA SER A 404 -27.29 -2.08 -7.75
C SER A 404 -26.12 -2.62 -8.60
N ASN A 405 -25.07 -3.16 -7.99
CA ASN A 405 -23.88 -3.64 -8.68
C ASN A 405 -23.62 -5.13 -8.43
N ASN A 406 -23.82 -5.95 -9.47
CA ASN A 406 -23.62 -7.39 -9.43
C ASN A 406 -22.16 -7.82 -9.14
N ASN A 407 -21.21 -6.91 -9.21
CA ASN A 407 -19.78 -7.17 -8.96
C ASN A 407 -19.38 -6.95 -7.49
N MET A 408 -20.28 -6.43 -6.65
CA MET A 408 -20.00 -6.30 -5.22
C MET A 408 -20.16 -7.65 -4.52
N CYS A 409 -19.26 -7.93 -3.59
CA CYS A 409 -19.30 -9.16 -2.83
C CYS A 409 -20.60 -9.27 -2.04
N PRO A 410 -21.44 -10.31 -2.22
CA PRO A 410 -22.70 -10.49 -1.49
C PRO A 410 -22.51 -10.46 0.03
N LYS A 411 -21.42 -11.02 0.53
CA LYS A 411 -21.08 -11.04 1.97
C LYS A 411 -20.84 -9.63 2.53
N LEU A 412 -20.30 -8.71 1.74
CA LEU A 412 -20.16 -7.33 2.15
C LEU A 412 -21.53 -6.63 2.27
N ILE A 413 -22.46 -6.94 1.36
CA ILE A 413 -23.85 -6.45 1.41
C ILE A 413 -24.53 -6.96 2.68
N GLU A 414 -24.48 -8.25 2.92
CA GLU A 414 -25.05 -8.92 4.09
C GLU A 414 -24.47 -8.36 5.41
N TYR A 415 -23.15 -8.13 5.45
CA TYR A 415 -22.51 -7.48 6.59
C TYR A 415 -23.06 -6.07 6.87
N CYS A 416 -23.19 -5.25 5.84
CA CYS A 416 -23.76 -3.91 5.98
C CYS A 416 -25.22 -3.95 6.45
N GLU A 417 -26.03 -4.90 5.95
CA GLU A 417 -27.42 -5.13 6.38
C GLU A 417 -27.49 -5.51 7.87
N MET A 418 -26.65 -6.46 8.29
CA MET A 418 -26.55 -6.85 9.69
C MET A 418 -26.19 -5.67 10.60
N LYS A 419 -25.25 -4.80 10.17
CA LYS A 419 -24.85 -3.63 10.97
C LYS A 419 -25.95 -2.60 11.09
N LEU A 420 -26.85 -2.47 10.13
CA LEU A 420 -28.05 -1.65 10.26
C LEU A 420 -29.02 -2.22 11.29
N GLU A 421 -29.21 -3.54 11.29
CA GLU A 421 -30.08 -4.24 12.24
C GLU A 421 -29.54 -4.21 13.69
N GLU A 422 -28.20 -4.34 13.86
CA GLU A 422 -27.57 -4.29 15.19
C GLU A 422 -27.64 -2.90 15.83
N ASN A 423 -27.71 -1.83 15.04
CA ASN A 423 -27.69 -0.45 15.50
C ASN A 423 -29.02 0.03 16.11
N ASP A 424 -30.11 -0.64 15.90
CA ASP A 424 -31.41 -0.32 16.54
C ASP A 424 -31.33 -0.32 18.07
N ASN A 425 -30.24 -0.84 18.67
CA ASN A 425 -30.13 -1.07 20.11
C ASN A 425 -28.89 -0.49 20.83
N ARG A 426 -27.93 0.14 20.14
CA ARG A 426 -26.69 0.64 20.80
C ARG A 426 -26.08 1.87 20.11
N GLY A 427 -25.71 2.88 20.91
CA GLY A 427 -24.91 4.02 20.45
C GLY A 427 -23.56 3.56 19.88
N ILE A 428 -23.12 4.19 18.78
CA ILE A 428 -21.89 3.80 18.07
C ILE A 428 -20.69 4.38 18.79
N MET A 429 -19.79 3.51 19.24
CA MET A 429 -18.49 3.88 19.83
C MET A 429 -17.38 3.73 18.80
N ALA A 430 -16.29 4.49 18.95
CA ALA A 430 -15.08 4.39 18.11
C ALA A 430 -14.55 2.97 17.95
N GLU A 431 -14.75 2.17 18.97
CA GLU A 431 -14.42 0.76 19.02
C GLU A 431 -15.19 -0.08 17.98
N ASP A 432 -16.38 0.35 17.56
CA ASP A 432 -17.18 -0.39 16.57
C ASP A 432 -16.60 -0.30 15.15
N PHE A 433 -15.73 0.69 14.87
CA PHE A 433 -15.03 0.79 13.59
C PHE A 433 -13.83 -0.13 13.46
N THR A 434 -13.15 -0.40 14.56
CA THR A 434 -12.18 -1.47 14.59
C THR A 434 -12.85 -2.84 14.44
N ARG A 435 -14.14 -2.94 14.80
CA ARG A 435 -15.02 -4.12 14.57
C ARG A 435 -15.58 -4.19 13.15
N PHE A 436 -15.46 -3.16 12.30
CA PHE A 436 -15.85 -3.23 10.90
C PHE A 436 -15.09 -4.31 10.13
N ASN A 437 -13.96 -4.73 10.65
CA ASN A 437 -13.21 -5.89 10.20
C ASN A 437 -13.84 -7.24 10.60
N GLY A 438 -14.98 -7.22 11.30
CA GLY A 438 -15.74 -8.41 11.68
C GLY A 438 -16.51 -9.09 10.53
N LEU A 439 -15.97 -9.08 9.30
CA LEU A 439 -16.43 -9.96 8.22
C LEU A 439 -16.35 -11.45 8.58
N LYS A 440 -15.81 -11.75 9.76
CA LYS A 440 -15.64 -13.08 10.33
C LYS A 440 -16.94 -13.89 10.40
N LYS A 441 -18.10 -13.25 10.59
CA LYS A 441 -19.40 -13.96 10.64
C LYS A 441 -19.88 -14.44 9.28
N PHE A 442 -19.26 -13.98 8.18
CA PHE A 442 -19.71 -14.26 6.81
C PHE A 442 -18.78 -15.18 6.04
N MET A 443 -17.70 -15.61 6.66
CA MET A 443 -16.72 -16.54 6.14
C MET A 443 -16.85 -17.90 6.79
#